data_ac04f234ae36781b1a80f75432defe73
#
_entry.id   ac04f234ae36781b1a80f75432defe73
#
_cell.length_a   1.000
_cell.length_b   1.000
_cell.length_c   1.000
_cell.angle_alpha   90.00
_cell.angle_beta   90.00
_cell.angle_gamma   90.00
#
_symmetry.space_group_name_H-M   'P 1'
#
loop_
_entity.id
_entity.type
_entity.pdbx_description
1 polymer ?
#
loop_
_entity_poly.entity_id
_entity_poly.type
_entity_poly.pdbx_seq_one_letter_code
_entity_poly.pdbx_strand_id
1 'polypeptide(L)'
;MITRWPQRSALTFDVTSVSLNPSRETMTRIKNWLSNRLGTRVMWGFALTLSFLISVFAAFRGGYVGPDYNTHFARLTEWHKIFDFSTTSPPTYYLLGHWLFLLIGSNNGFPIALSIAQSALNAFAMWWFFIYTEQRFRSRVIHLAMVFFLAFLPVRVIHAAVIGTDSMTVPLFVLVLFLLDRCLSEEIPDTWSAMFLGLGLAVAVWTKYSFMAFIPAVFLILVSVRAEHRWKFQRFAAICVLTVLLPSALALHSFWASSRVHGYNTEKHWLEKGEAPDMSYSDILLVKRTDLQLFRAPEYFKREILQGHRYSYLGLVHLGIFTDTMNLFQVLTVPQHFGSVLIPDQKARQPWKTPVMQVSMCLGVIWTVLVLVSVPWSLFEAFRNLIDRKLNREDVTAILGIAFFLVVFVLIPFVHAGALFGYWTPRLILPALLSFYLAAFSFIDTEIVRGSTPIACTVLLLALIQCGIEAVMLT
;
A
#
# COMPACT_ATOMS: atom_id res chain seq x y z
N MET A 1 -32.28 -4.75 11.08
CA MET A 1 -32.60 -3.36 10.62
C MET A 1 -31.30 -2.75 10.11
N ILE A 2 -31.12 -2.75 8.79
CA ILE A 2 -30.01 -2.02 8.18
C ILE A 2 -30.47 -0.59 8.09
N THR A 3 -29.91 0.27 8.93
CA THR A 3 -30.13 1.70 8.83
C THR A 3 -29.63 2.15 7.47
N ARG A 4 -30.55 2.60 6.61
CA ARG A 4 -30.24 3.37 5.40
C ARG A 4 -29.23 4.42 5.78
N TRP A 5 -28.14 4.47 5.05
CA TRP A 5 -27.16 5.54 5.17
C TRP A 5 -27.90 6.88 5.04
N PRO A 6 -27.75 7.79 6.00
CA PRO A 6 -28.47 9.05 5.94
C PRO A 6 -28.02 9.83 4.71
N GLN A 7 -28.96 10.07 3.79
CA GLN A 7 -28.77 11.07 2.75
C GLN A 7 -28.65 12.43 3.44
N ARG A 8 -27.48 13.05 3.40
CA ARG A 8 -27.28 14.42 3.90
C ARG A 8 -28.00 15.39 3.00
N SER A 9 -28.95 16.11 3.58
CA SER A 9 -29.63 17.26 2.98
C SER A 9 -28.62 18.34 2.60
N ALA A 10 -28.79 18.88 1.41
CA ALA A 10 -28.04 20.02 0.90
C ALA A 10 -28.30 21.25 1.81
N LEU A 11 -27.24 21.78 2.43
CA LEU A 11 -27.26 23.10 3.05
C LEU A 11 -27.14 24.14 1.96
N THR A 12 -28.24 24.83 1.68
CA THR A 12 -28.27 26.04 0.88
C THR A 12 -27.73 27.22 1.72
N PHE A 13 -26.64 27.82 1.25
CA PHE A 13 -26.13 29.07 1.79
C PHE A 13 -26.63 30.24 0.92
N ASP A 14 -27.35 31.14 1.56
CA ASP A 14 -27.78 32.42 0.99
C ASP A 14 -26.60 33.42 1.06
N VAL A 15 -26.27 34.01 -0.08
CA VAL A 15 -25.14 34.95 -0.19
C VAL A 15 -25.63 36.26 -0.77
N THR A 16 -25.89 37.20 0.10
CA THR A 16 -26.07 38.61 -0.30
C THR A 16 -25.00 39.51 0.30
N SER A 17 -24.45 40.32 -0.58
CA SER A 17 -23.57 41.51 -0.44
C SER A 17 -22.08 41.29 -0.79
N VAL A 18 -21.71 41.81 -1.94
CA VAL A 18 -20.36 41.78 -2.54
C VAL A 18 -19.78 43.17 -2.58
N SER A 19 -18.60 43.33 -1.97
CA SER A 19 -17.67 44.39 -2.35
C SER A 19 -16.44 43.73 -3.00
N LEU A 20 -16.18 44.12 -4.22
CA LEU A 20 -15.22 43.45 -5.12
C LEU A 20 -13.78 43.77 -4.78
N ASN A 21 -13.08 42.77 -4.19
CA ASN A 21 -11.63 42.68 -4.24
C ASN A 21 -11.31 41.47 -5.14
N PRO A 22 -10.59 41.63 -6.28
CA PRO A 22 -10.36 40.53 -7.24
C PRO A 22 -9.71 39.28 -6.61
N SER A 23 -8.95 39.46 -5.54
CA SER A 23 -8.39 38.34 -4.75
C SER A 23 -9.49 37.55 -3.98
N ARG A 24 -10.54 38.22 -3.51
CA ARG A 24 -11.65 37.58 -2.80
C ARG A 24 -12.55 36.77 -3.74
N GLU A 25 -12.80 37.29 -4.93
CA GLU A 25 -13.61 36.59 -5.94
C GLU A 25 -12.91 35.34 -6.46
N THR A 26 -11.61 35.42 -6.73
CA THR A 26 -10.81 34.27 -7.13
C THR A 26 -10.81 33.18 -6.04
N MET A 27 -10.62 33.56 -4.79
CA MET A 27 -10.66 32.62 -3.66
C MET A 27 -12.04 32.01 -3.48
N THR A 28 -13.11 32.76 -3.70
CA THR A 28 -14.50 32.27 -3.62
C THR A 28 -14.77 31.28 -4.76
N ARG A 29 -14.31 31.53 -5.98
CA ARG A 29 -14.44 30.63 -7.12
C ARG A 29 -13.67 29.33 -6.88
N ILE A 30 -12.44 29.39 -6.39
CA ILE A 30 -11.64 28.22 -6.04
C ILE A 30 -12.33 27.42 -4.93
N LYS A 31 -12.83 28.07 -3.88
CA LYS A 31 -13.57 27.41 -2.81
C LYS A 31 -14.82 26.70 -3.32
N ASN A 32 -15.61 27.37 -4.16
CA ASN A 32 -16.81 26.77 -4.77
C ASN A 32 -16.46 25.61 -5.69
N TRP A 33 -15.36 25.70 -6.44
CA TRP A 33 -14.91 24.63 -7.31
C TRP A 33 -14.40 23.42 -6.51
N LEU A 34 -13.60 23.64 -5.47
CA LEU A 34 -13.13 22.58 -4.55
C LEU A 34 -14.29 21.97 -3.73
N SER A 35 -15.37 22.71 -3.52
CA SER A 35 -16.56 22.18 -2.87
C SER A 35 -17.45 21.35 -3.81
N ASN A 36 -17.25 21.44 -5.13
CA ASN A 36 -17.97 20.64 -6.11
C ASN A 36 -17.32 19.23 -6.25
N ARG A 37 -18.16 18.18 -6.21
CA ARG A 37 -17.68 16.79 -6.41
C ARG A 37 -16.93 16.59 -7.72
N LEU A 38 -17.39 17.20 -8.80
CA LEU A 38 -16.75 17.09 -10.09
C LEU A 38 -15.34 17.70 -10.07
N GLY A 39 -15.19 18.92 -9.51
CA GLY A 39 -13.89 19.58 -9.38
C GLY A 39 -12.89 18.75 -8.57
N THR A 40 -13.35 18.19 -7.44
CA THR A 40 -12.50 17.32 -6.59
C THR A 40 -12.05 16.08 -7.35
N ARG A 41 -12.94 15.40 -8.07
CA ARG A 41 -12.62 14.19 -8.84
C ARG A 41 -11.69 14.47 -10.02
N VAL A 42 -11.80 15.64 -10.66
CA VAL A 42 -10.82 16.08 -11.67
C VAL A 42 -9.42 16.17 -11.07
N MET A 43 -9.29 16.72 -9.84
CA MET A 43 -8.00 16.77 -9.16
C MET A 43 -7.46 15.40 -8.80
N TRP A 44 -8.31 14.43 -8.43
CA TRP A 44 -7.86 13.05 -8.24
C TRP A 44 -7.31 12.45 -9.54
N GLY A 45 -8.05 12.65 -10.64
CA GLY A 45 -7.61 12.23 -11.96
C GLY A 45 -6.25 12.83 -12.32
N PHE A 46 -6.07 14.13 -12.08
CA PHE A 46 -4.80 14.81 -12.30
C PHE A 46 -3.66 14.21 -11.46
N ALA A 47 -3.85 14.05 -10.14
CA ALA A 47 -2.83 13.49 -9.26
C ALA A 47 -2.43 12.06 -9.68
N LEU A 48 -3.41 11.21 -9.98
CA LEU A 48 -3.16 9.83 -10.42
C LEU A 48 -2.52 9.75 -11.80
N THR A 49 -2.95 10.60 -12.74
CA THR A 49 -2.35 10.66 -14.07
C THR A 49 -0.88 11.09 -13.98
N LEU A 50 -0.57 12.12 -13.20
CA LEU A 50 0.81 12.57 -13.02
C LEU A 50 1.67 11.48 -12.36
N SER A 51 1.18 10.86 -11.30
CA SER A 51 1.85 9.73 -10.65
C SER A 51 2.05 8.53 -11.60
N PHE A 52 1.07 8.23 -12.43
CA PHE A 52 1.17 7.21 -13.48
C PHE A 52 2.24 7.57 -14.53
N LEU A 53 2.25 8.81 -15.00
CA LEU A 53 3.26 9.29 -15.97
C LEU A 53 4.68 9.20 -15.42
N ILE A 54 4.89 9.46 -14.13
CA ILE A 54 6.18 9.23 -13.45
C ILE A 54 6.57 7.75 -13.54
N SER A 55 5.63 6.84 -13.26
CA SER A 55 5.90 5.40 -13.37
C SER A 55 6.18 4.96 -14.80
N VAL A 56 5.48 5.51 -15.79
CA VAL A 56 5.73 5.26 -17.23
C VAL A 56 7.13 5.75 -17.63
N PHE A 57 7.47 6.97 -17.22
CA PHE A 57 8.80 7.53 -17.48
C PHE A 57 9.91 6.66 -16.85
N ALA A 58 9.70 6.23 -15.60
CA ALA A 58 10.63 5.32 -14.93
C ALA A 58 10.74 3.98 -15.68
N ALA A 59 9.63 3.42 -16.18
CA ALA A 59 9.65 2.17 -16.95
C ALA A 59 10.55 2.27 -18.20
N PHE A 60 10.48 3.37 -18.94
CA PHE A 60 11.34 3.59 -20.10
C PHE A 60 12.83 3.77 -19.75
N ARG A 61 13.13 4.12 -18.51
CA ARG A 61 14.51 4.26 -17.99
C ARG A 61 15.01 3.03 -17.23
N GLY A 62 14.30 1.92 -17.27
CA GLY A 62 14.67 0.68 -16.57
C GLY A 62 14.18 0.60 -15.12
N GLY A 63 13.34 1.53 -14.66
CA GLY A 63 12.77 1.54 -13.31
C GLY A 63 11.83 0.37 -12.99
N TYR A 64 11.58 -0.51 -13.95
CA TYR A 64 10.87 -1.77 -13.73
C TYR A 64 11.74 -2.85 -13.05
N VAL A 65 13.05 -2.65 -13.01
CA VAL A 65 14.00 -3.59 -12.41
C VAL A 65 14.01 -3.38 -10.90
N GLY A 66 13.61 -4.40 -10.17
CA GLY A 66 13.59 -4.40 -8.71
C GLY A 66 14.37 -5.56 -8.11
N PRO A 67 14.31 -5.72 -6.79
CA PRO A 67 14.79 -6.92 -6.15
C PRO A 67 14.15 -8.17 -6.78
N ASP A 68 14.91 -9.22 -6.96
CA ASP A 68 14.45 -10.49 -7.52
C ASP A 68 13.94 -10.42 -8.99
N TYR A 69 14.26 -9.32 -9.72
CA TYR A 69 13.81 -9.12 -11.10
C TYR A 69 14.09 -10.35 -11.98
N ASN A 70 15.30 -10.90 -11.94
CA ASN A 70 15.66 -12.05 -12.78
C ASN A 70 14.79 -13.28 -12.48
N THR A 71 14.48 -13.51 -11.21
CA THR A 71 13.58 -14.60 -10.79
C THR A 71 12.16 -14.35 -11.29
N HIS A 72 11.66 -13.14 -11.13
CA HIS A 72 10.33 -12.76 -11.61
C HIS A 72 10.26 -12.84 -13.14
N PHE A 73 11.27 -12.31 -13.84
CA PHE A 73 11.30 -12.28 -15.30
C PHE A 73 11.34 -13.70 -15.89
N ALA A 74 12.20 -14.59 -15.36
CA ALA A 74 12.26 -15.97 -15.79
C ALA A 74 10.91 -16.70 -15.61
N ARG A 75 10.20 -16.46 -14.50
CA ARG A 75 8.88 -17.05 -14.26
C ARG A 75 7.79 -16.47 -15.15
N LEU A 76 7.93 -15.23 -15.60
CA LEU A 76 7.00 -14.59 -16.53
C LEU A 76 7.19 -15.09 -17.97
N THR A 77 8.40 -15.41 -18.36
CA THR A 77 8.74 -15.77 -19.74
C THR A 77 8.77 -17.29 -19.99
N GLU A 78 9.05 -18.08 -18.97
CA GLU A 78 9.21 -19.54 -19.08
C GLU A 78 8.04 -20.26 -18.40
N TRP A 79 7.15 -20.86 -19.22
CA TRP A 79 5.91 -21.51 -18.76
C TRP A 79 6.14 -22.54 -17.65
N HIS A 80 7.18 -23.38 -17.75
CA HIS A 80 7.47 -24.42 -16.76
C HIS A 80 7.87 -23.87 -15.39
N LYS A 81 8.33 -22.60 -15.32
CA LYS A 81 8.69 -21.93 -14.07
C LYS A 81 7.51 -21.27 -13.38
N ILE A 82 6.38 -21.08 -14.04
CA ILE A 82 5.18 -20.45 -13.43
C ILE A 82 4.71 -21.24 -12.21
N PHE A 83 4.70 -22.56 -12.34
CA PHE A 83 4.26 -23.51 -11.32
C PHE A 83 5.41 -24.08 -10.50
N ASP A 84 6.57 -23.45 -10.54
CA ASP A 84 7.68 -23.83 -9.67
C ASP A 84 7.39 -23.37 -8.24
N PHE A 85 6.86 -24.29 -7.44
CA PHE A 85 6.55 -24.08 -6.02
C PHE A 85 7.77 -24.12 -5.10
N SER A 86 8.96 -24.30 -5.63
CA SER A 86 10.21 -24.15 -4.88
C SER A 86 10.47 -22.70 -4.47
N THR A 87 9.78 -21.74 -5.08
CA THR A 87 9.86 -20.32 -4.76
C THR A 87 8.72 -19.89 -3.86
N THR A 88 8.94 -18.85 -3.06
CA THR A 88 7.96 -18.30 -2.10
C THR A 88 6.81 -17.53 -2.75
N SER A 89 6.76 -17.42 -4.08
CA SER A 89 5.79 -16.60 -4.78
C SER A 89 4.72 -17.43 -5.50
N PRO A 90 3.44 -17.19 -5.25
CA PRO A 90 2.33 -17.93 -5.88
C PRO A 90 2.20 -17.65 -7.39
N PRO A 91 1.48 -18.50 -8.17
CA PRO A 91 1.52 -18.49 -9.62
C PRO A 91 0.68 -17.43 -10.33
N THR A 92 -0.35 -16.85 -9.69
CA THR A 92 -1.36 -16.03 -10.41
C THR A 92 -0.76 -14.82 -11.12
N TYR A 93 0.14 -14.11 -10.46
CA TYR A 93 0.84 -12.96 -11.06
C TYR A 93 1.61 -13.37 -12.33
N TYR A 94 2.33 -14.49 -12.26
CA TYR A 94 3.14 -14.97 -13.37
C TYR A 94 2.29 -15.51 -14.51
N LEU A 95 1.18 -16.14 -14.20
CA LEU A 95 0.23 -16.62 -15.20
C LEU A 95 -0.33 -15.46 -16.04
N LEU A 96 -0.81 -14.41 -15.34
CA LEU A 96 -1.34 -13.21 -16.03
C LEU A 96 -0.24 -12.48 -16.82
N GLY A 97 0.96 -12.34 -16.24
CA GLY A 97 2.09 -11.72 -16.93
C GLY A 97 2.59 -12.53 -18.12
N HIS A 98 2.55 -13.87 -18.04
CA HIS A 98 2.93 -14.76 -19.15
C HIS A 98 1.97 -14.61 -20.35
N TRP A 99 0.66 -14.48 -20.12
CA TRP A 99 -0.28 -14.16 -21.18
C TRP A 99 0.06 -12.85 -21.89
N LEU A 100 0.46 -11.83 -21.12
CA LEU A 100 0.91 -10.57 -21.70
C LEU A 100 2.21 -10.75 -22.51
N PHE A 101 3.16 -11.58 -22.00
CA PHE A 101 4.39 -11.92 -22.72
C PHE A 101 4.10 -12.59 -24.06
N LEU A 102 3.18 -13.55 -24.10
CA LEU A 102 2.77 -14.22 -25.35
C LEU A 102 2.14 -13.24 -26.36
N LEU A 103 1.41 -12.24 -25.90
CA LEU A 103 0.82 -11.22 -26.77
C LEU A 103 1.85 -10.27 -27.36
N ILE A 104 2.88 -9.90 -26.60
CA ILE A 104 3.91 -8.94 -27.02
C ILE A 104 5.02 -9.63 -27.83
N GLY A 105 5.36 -10.85 -27.48
CA GLY A 105 6.36 -11.67 -28.20
C GLY A 105 7.78 -11.14 -28.21
N SER A 106 8.13 -10.22 -27.29
CA SER A 106 9.43 -9.53 -27.27
C SER A 106 10.00 -9.43 -25.86
N ASN A 107 11.21 -9.95 -25.65
CA ASN A 107 11.92 -9.87 -24.38
C ASN A 107 12.28 -8.42 -23.99
N ASN A 108 12.47 -7.52 -24.94
CA ASN A 108 12.85 -6.12 -24.68
C ASN A 108 11.64 -5.22 -24.41
N GLY A 109 10.54 -5.42 -25.14
CA GLY A 109 9.33 -4.61 -24.98
C GLY A 109 8.43 -5.06 -23.83
N PHE A 110 8.45 -6.35 -23.50
CA PHE A 110 7.58 -6.93 -22.49
C PHE A 110 7.77 -6.32 -21.09
N PRO A 111 8.98 -6.14 -20.53
CA PRO A 111 9.13 -5.57 -19.20
C PRO A 111 8.54 -4.15 -19.09
N ILE A 112 8.73 -3.33 -20.12
CA ILE A 112 8.20 -1.96 -20.17
C ILE A 112 6.67 -2.03 -20.21
N ALA A 113 6.10 -2.85 -21.10
CA ALA A 113 4.65 -2.99 -21.23
C ALA A 113 4.01 -3.53 -19.93
N LEU A 114 4.62 -4.52 -19.29
CA LEU A 114 4.15 -5.06 -18.02
C LEU A 114 4.20 -4.00 -16.91
N SER A 115 5.30 -3.25 -16.81
CA SER A 115 5.44 -2.16 -15.85
C SER A 115 4.36 -1.08 -16.05
N ILE A 116 4.07 -0.71 -17.28
CA ILE A 116 3.01 0.25 -17.62
C ILE A 116 1.63 -0.32 -17.25
N ALA A 117 1.35 -1.58 -17.60
CA ALA A 117 0.07 -2.23 -17.34
C ALA A 117 -0.22 -2.32 -15.82
N GLN A 118 0.75 -2.75 -15.03
CA GLN A 118 0.58 -2.85 -13.58
C GLN A 118 0.51 -1.47 -12.91
N SER A 119 1.22 -0.47 -13.42
CA SER A 119 1.10 0.93 -12.94
C SER A 119 -0.29 1.51 -13.25
N ALA A 120 -0.85 1.23 -14.43
CA ALA A 120 -2.20 1.63 -14.79
C ALA A 120 -3.25 0.95 -13.89
N LEU A 121 -3.09 -0.35 -13.63
CA LEU A 121 -3.96 -1.10 -12.72
C LEU A 121 -3.89 -0.54 -11.29
N ASN A 122 -2.70 -0.16 -10.83
CA ASN A 122 -2.50 0.47 -9.54
C ASN A 122 -3.20 1.84 -9.46
N ALA A 123 -3.05 2.69 -10.48
CA ALA A 123 -3.73 3.99 -10.55
C ALA A 123 -5.26 3.83 -10.57
N PHE A 124 -5.78 2.86 -11.32
CA PHE A 124 -7.20 2.51 -11.35
C PHE A 124 -7.70 2.04 -9.98
N ALA A 125 -6.97 1.16 -9.31
CA ALA A 125 -7.30 0.72 -7.96
C ALA A 125 -7.32 1.88 -6.97
N MET A 126 -6.34 2.79 -7.02
CA MET A 126 -6.33 3.99 -6.20
C MET A 126 -7.52 4.91 -6.47
N TRP A 127 -7.94 5.06 -7.72
CA TRP A 127 -9.17 5.79 -8.07
C TRP A 127 -10.39 5.20 -7.34
N TRP A 128 -10.54 3.86 -7.37
CA TRP A 128 -11.62 3.18 -6.65
C TRP A 128 -11.50 3.31 -5.12
N PHE A 129 -10.30 3.25 -4.59
CA PHE A 129 -10.06 3.48 -3.17
C PHE A 129 -10.49 4.89 -2.75
N PHE A 130 -10.24 5.91 -3.56
CA PHE A 130 -10.67 7.28 -3.29
C PHE A 130 -12.20 7.44 -3.37
N ILE A 131 -12.87 6.78 -4.31
CA ILE A 131 -14.34 6.73 -4.35
C ILE A 131 -14.89 6.05 -3.08
N TYR A 132 -14.29 4.93 -2.70
CA TYR A 132 -14.69 4.17 -1.52
C TYR A 132 -14.58 5.00 -0.24
N THR A 133 -13.54 5.83 -0.10
CA THR A 133 -13.25 6.63 1.08
C THR A 133 -13.92 8.02 1.07
N GLU A 134 -14.39 8.53 -0.10
CA GLU A 134 -14.93 9.89 -0.26
C GLU A 134 -16.02 10.24 0.79
N GLN A 135 -16.89 9.29 1.07
CA GLN A 135 -18.04 9.52 1.96
C GLN A 135 -17.65 9.66 3.43
N ARG A 136 -16.44 9.24 3.80
CA ARG A 136 -15.93 9.30 5.17
C ARG A 136 -15.60 10.72 5.60
N PHE A 137 -15.07 11.51 4.68
CA PHE A 137 -14.56 12.84 4.99
C PHE A 137 -15.67 13.89 5.05
N ARG A 138 -15.67 14.68 6.11
CA ARG A 138 -16.51 15.88 6.25
C ARG A 138 -15.96 17.00 5.36
N SER A 139 -14.63 17.14 5.35
CA SER A 139 -13.90 18.11 4.54
C SER A 139 -13.37 17.48 3.27
N ARG A 140 -13.84 17.94 2.11
CA ARG A 140 -13.28 17.53 0.81
C ARG A 140 -11.84 17.97 0.63
N VAL A 141 -11.44 19.04 1.31
CA VAL A 141 -10.05 19.54 1.27
C VAL A 141 -9.12 18.52 1.94
N ILE A 142 -9.52 17.94 3.08
CA ILE A 142 -8.73 16.89 3.76
C ILE A 142 -8.70 15.61 2.92
N HIS A 143 -9.84 15.22 2.34
CA HIS A 143 -9.83 14.08 1.43
C HIS A 143 -8.90 14.32 0.23
N LEU A 144 -8.91 15.52 -0.35
CA LEU A 144 -8.00 15.90 -1.43
C LEU A 144 -6.52 15.86 -0.98
N ALA A 145 -6.22 16.30 0.25
CA ALA A 145 -4.89 16.19 0.83
C ALA A 145 -4.42 14.72 0.91
N MET A 146 -5.29 13.81 1.38
CA MET A 146 -5.03 12.37 1.39
C MET A 146 -4.77 11.83 -0.02
N VAL A 147 -5.57 12.25 -1.00
CA VAL A 147 -5.43 11.82 -2.40
C VAL A 147 -4.06 12.19 -2.95
N PHE A 148 -3.64 13.44 -2.82
CA PHE A 148 -2.32 13.88 -3.28
C PHE A 148 -1.20 13.12 -2.55
N PHE A 149 -1.29 13.04 -1.24
CA PHE A 149 -0.30 12.33 -0.43
C PHE A 149 -0.13 10.87 -0.88
N LEU A 150 -1.23 10.12 -0.97
CA LEU A 150 -1.19 8.71 -1.36
C LEU A 150 -0.84 8.50 -2.85
N ALA A 151 -1.24 9.44 -3.73
CA ALA A 151 -0.91 9.34 -5.15
C ALA A 151 0.60 9.44 -5.42
N PHE A 152 1.35 10.13 -4.58
CA PHE A 152 2.78 10.33 -4.76
C PHE A 152 3.65 9.59 -3.74
N LEU A 153 3.05 8.86 -2.80
CA LEU A 153 3.79 8.11 -1.79
C LEU A 153 4.87 7.23 -2.43
N PRO A 154 6.16 7.44 -2.18
CA PRO A 154 7.26 6.83 -2.94
C PRO A 154 7.18 5.31 -2.99
N VAL A 155 6.95 4.67 -1.84
CA VAL A 155 6.83 3.20 -1.78
C VAL A 155 5.72 2.67 -2.69
N ARG A 156 4.60 3.39 -2.85
CA ARG A 156 3.51 2.99 -3.73
C ARG A 156 3.88 3.17 -5.21
N VAL A 157 4.41 4.34 -5.57
CA VAL A 157 4.76 4.68 -6.97
C VAL A 157 5.84 3.73 -7.48
N ILE A 158 6.89 3.51 -6.70
CA ILE A 158 7.99 2.63 -7.03
C ILE A 158 7.49 1.20 -7.26
N HIS A 159 6.73 0.65 -6.30
CA HIS A 159 6.29 -0.74 -6.40
C HIS A 159 5.13 -0.95 -7.37
N ALA A 160 4.45 0.10 -7.82
CA ALA A 160 3.54 0.02 -8.96
C ALA A 160 4.29 -0.21 -10.28
N ALA A 161 5.51 0.31 -10.43
CA ALA A 161 6.32 0.21 -11.65
C ALA A 161 7.22 -1.03 -11.69
N VAL A 162 7.72 -1.47 -10.52
CA VAL A 162 8.67 -2.59 -10.40
C VAL A 162 8.00 -3.92 -10.70
N ILE A 163 8.63 -4.75 -11.55
CA ILE A 163 8.13 -6.09 -11.87
C ILE A 163 8.28 -7.00 -10.64
N GLY A 164 7.15 -7.46 -10.14
CA GLY A 164 7.05 -8.35 -8.99
C GLY A 164 5.64 -8.40 -8.41
N THR A 165 5.39 -9.36 -7.55
CA THR A 165 4.07 -9.57 -6.93
C THR A 165 3.62 -8.39 -6.06
N ASP A 166 4.55 -7.54 -5.62
CA ASP A 166 4.28 -6.37 -4.80
C ASP A 166 3.45 -5.31 -5.54
N SER A 167 3.58 -5.24 -6.88
CA SER A 167 2.80 -4.34 -7.71
C SER A 167 1.30 -4.59 -7.66
N MET A 168 0.90 -5.83 -7.33
CA MET A 168 -0.50 -6.25 -7.26
C MET A 168 -1.12 -6.04 -5.87
N THR A 169 -0.35 -5.65 -4.85
CA THR A 169 -0.85 -5.56 -3.48
C THR A 169 -1.95 -4.51 -3.32
N VAL A 170 -1.81 -3.33 -3.90
CA VAL A 170 -2.83 -2.29 -3.87
C VAL A 170 -4.09 -2.68 -4.67
N PRO A 171 -3.99 -3.13 -5.93
CA PRO A 171 -5.15 -3.62 -6.68
C PRO A 171 -5.94 -4.71 -5.95
N LEU A 172 -5.26 -5.69 -5.39
CA LEU A 172 -5.93 -6.80 -4.70
C LEU A 172 -6.55 -6.38 -3.37
N PHE A 173 -5.91 -5.50 -2.63
CA PHE A 173 -6.49 -4.92 -1.42
C PHE A 173 -7.81 -4.19 -1.72
N VAL A 174 -7.80 -3.33 -2.74
CA VAL A 174 -8.98 -2.58 -3.14
C VAL A 174 -10.08 -3.49 -3.68
N LEU A 175 -9.71 -4.55 -4.43
CA LEU A 175 -10.66 -5.56 -4.88
C LEU A 175 -11.35 -6.24 -3.70
N VAL A 176 -10.60 -6.69 -2.69
CA VAL A 176 -11.18 -7.33 -1.49
C VAL A 176 -12.07 -6.35 -0.74
N LEU A 177 -11.65 -5.08 -0.57
CA LEU A 177 -12.49 -4.05 0.03
C LEU A 177 -13.82 -3.85 -0.71
N PHE A 178 -13.76 -3.78 -2.04
CA PHE A 178 -14.95 -3.60 -2.88
C PHE A 178 -15.92 -4.79 -2.76
N LEU A 179 -15.40 -6.01 -2.84
CA LEU A 179 -16.21 -7.23 -2.74
C LEU A 179 -16.82 -7.37 -1.34
N LEU A 180 -16.06 -7.04 -0.31
CA LEU A 180 -16.55 -7.06 1.07
C LEU A 180 -17.60 -5.98 1.32
N ASP A 181 -17.38 -4.75 0.84
CA ASP A 181 -18.36 -3.65 0.94
C ASP A 181 -19.68 -4.03 0.26
N ARG A 182 -19.61 -4.65 -0.93
CA ARG A 182 -20.79 -5.18 -1.62
C ARG A 182 -21.54 -6.20 -0.74
N CYS A 183 -20.84 -7.18 -0.18
CA CYS A 183 -21.43 -8.16 0.71
C CYS A 183 -22.06 -7.55 1.98
N LEU A 184 -21.47 -6.48 2.50
CA LEU A 184 -21.98 -5.76 3.67
C LEU A 184 -23.18 -4.85 3.35
N SER A 185 -23.28 -4.36 2.12
CA SER A 185 -24.35 -3.46 1.67
C SER A 185 -25.66 -4.18 1.35
N GLU A 186 -25.60 -5.46 1.00
CA GLU A 186 -26.76 -6.29 0.72
C GLU A 186 -27.44 -6.73 2.01
N GLU A 187 -28.78 -6.64 2.12
CA GLU A 187 -29.52 -7.12 3.29
C GLU A 187 -29.27 -8.61 3.53
N ILE A 188 -29.26 -9.38 2.45
CA ILE A 188 -28.94 -10.81 2.45
C ILE A 188 -27.98 -11.02 1.28
N PRO A 189 -26.67 -11.18 1.53
CA PRO A 189 -25.73 -11.50 0.47
C PRO A 189 -26.18 -12.78 -0.26
N ASP A 190 -26.21 -12.72 -1.56
CA ASP A 190 -26.53 -13.88 -2.37
C ASP A 190 -25.32 -14.84 -2.49
N THR A 191 -25.55 -16.01 -3.06
CA THR A 191 -24.49 -17.01 -3.25
C THR A 191 -23.37 -16.48 -4.17
N TRP A 192 -23.70 -15.65 -5.15
CA TRP A 192 -22.73 -15.08 -6.07
C TRP A 192 -21.81 -14.06 -5.38
N SER A 193 -22.37 -13.20 -4.54
CA SER A 193 -21.57 -12.25 -3.72
C SER A 193 -20.58 -12.99 -2.84
N ALA A 194 -21.01 -14.11 -2.20
CA ALA A 194 -20.12 -14.97 -1.42
C ALA A 194 -19.02 -15.62 -2.26
N MET A 195 -19.38 -16.16 -3.42
CA MET A 195 -18.41 -16.78 -4.33
C MET A 195 -17.40 -15.76 -4.88
N PHE A 196 -17.86 -14.57 -5.26
CA PHE A 196 -16.94 -13.52 -5.74
C PHE A 196 -16.00 -13.03 -4.66
N LEU A 197 -16.47 -12.87 -3.42
CA LEU A 197 -15.59 -12.52 -2.30
C LEU A 197 -14.57 -13.65 -2.03
N GLY A 198 -15.01 -14.89 -1.98
CA GLY A 198 -14.12 -16.05 -1.82
C GLY A 198 -13.11 -16.17 -2.95
N LEU A 199 -13.53 -15.98 -4.20
CA LEU A 199 -12.66 -16.00 -5.36
C LEU A 199 -11.66 -14.82 -5.34
N GLY A 200 -12.11 -13.62 -4.97
CA GLY A 200 -11.24 -12.46 -4.83
C GLY A 200 -10.15 -12.68 -3.77
N LEU A 201 -10.52 -13.24 -2.62
CA LEU A 201 -9.56 -13.64 -1.58
C LEU A 201 -8.60 -14.73 -2.07
N ALA A 202 -9.09 -15.73 -2.79
CA ALA A 202 -8.27 -16.79 -3.35
C ALA A 202 -7.25 -16.24 -4.36
N VAL A 203 -7.68 -15.37 -5.27
CA VAL A 203 -6.78 -14.68 -6.23
C VAL A 203 -5.74 -13.85 -5.50
N ALA A 204 -6.13 -13.12 -4.44
CA ALA A 204 -5.21 -12.34 -3.62
C ALA A 204 -4.14 -13.25 -2.97
N VAL A 205 -4.54 -14.34 -2.32
CA VAL A 205 -3.62 -15.31 -1.70
C VAL A 205 -2.73 -15.98 -2.75
N TRP A 206 -3.28 -16.35 -3.92
CA TRP A 206 -2.54 -16.95 -5.01
C TRP A 206 -1.65 -15.98 -5.78
N THR A 207 -1.79 -14.69 -5.53
CA THR A 207 -0.84 -13.68 -6.01
C THR A 207 0.24 -13.43 -4.97
N LYS A 208 -0.13 -13.37 -3.68
CA LYS A 208 0.82 -13.11 -2.60
C LYS A 208 0.31 -13.70 -1.27
N TYR A 209 1.09 -14.59 -0.66
CA TYR A 209 0.71 -15.30 0.56
C TYR A 209 0.35 -14.41 1.74
N SER A 210 0.89 -13.20 1.82
CA SER A 210 0.55 -12.25 2.90
C SER A 210 -0.95 -11.91 2.98
N PHE A 211 -1.69 -12.08 1.87
CA PHE A 211 -3.15 -11.91 1.86
C PHE A 211 -3.93 -12.98 2.65
N MET A 212 -3.28 -14.05 3.11
CA MET A 212 -3.90 -14.97 4.07
C MET A 212 -4.37 -14.26 5.35
N ALA A 213 -3.74 -13.16 5.73
CA ALA A 213 -4.15 -12.32 6.84
C ALA A 213 -5.59 -11.81 6.72
N PHE A 214 -6.10 -11.67 5.50
CA PHE A 214 -7.46 -11.18 5.28
C PHE A 214 -8.53 -12.23 5.54
N ILE A 215 -8.21 -13.52 5.43
CA ILE A 215 -9.19 -14.59 5.62
C ILE A 215 -9.84 -14.51 7.01
N PRO A 216 -9.08 -14.57 8.13
CA PRO A 216 -9.68 -14.47 9.46
C PRO A 216 -10.31 -13.10 9.73
N ALA A 217 -9.74 -12.01 9.19
CA ALA A 217 -10.29 -10.67 9.37
C ALA A 217 -11.65 -10.50 8.66
N VAL A 218 -11.76 -10.94 7.41
CA VAL A 218 -13.02 -10.93 6.64
C VAL A 218 -14.06 -11.81 7.34
N PHE A 219 -13.66 -12.99 7.80
CA PHE A 219 -14.56 -13.88 8.55
C PHE A 219 -15.08 -13.21 9.83
N LEU A 220 -14.21 -12.59 10.62
CA LEU A 220 -14.58 -11.87 11.84
C LEU A 220 -15.59 -10.74 11.54
N ILE A 221 -15.33 -9.93 10.50
CA ILE A 221 -16.21 -8.85 10.08
C ILE A 221 -17.59 -9.39 9.70
N LEU A 222 -17.64 -10.42 8.86
CA LEU A 222 -18.89 -11.00 8.38
C LEU A 222 -19.72 -11.60 9.54
N VAL A 223 -19.09 -12.34 10.45
CA VAL A 223 -19.76 -12.94 11.62
C VAL A 223 -20.34 -11.87 12.53
N SER A 224 -19.61 -10.80 12.76
CA SER A 224 -20.04 -9.74 13.69
C SER A 224 -21.23 -8.95 13.17
N VAL A 225 -21.30 -8.68 11.86
CA VAL A 225 -22.35 -7.82 11.28
C VAL A 225 -23.67 -8.57 11.05
N ARG A 226 -23.63 -9.90 10.82
CA ARG A 226 -24.80 -10.66 10.30
C ARG A 226 -25.41 -11.67 11.28
N ALA A 227 -25.16 -11.53 12.58
CA ALA A 227 -25.63 -12.48 13.58
C ALA A 227 -27.16 -12.67 13.64
N GLU A 228 -27.96 -11.68 13.19
CA GLU A 228 -29.43 -11.77 13.17
C GLU A 228 -29.97 -12.75 12.12
N HIS A 229 -29.22 -12.99 11.05
CA HIS A 229 -29.62 -13.87 9.94
C HIS A 229 -28.78 -15.15 9.90
N ARG A 230 -28.58 -15.76 11.05
CA ARG A 230 -27.62 -16.82 11.34
C ARG A 230 -27.57 -17.96 10.30
N TRP A 231 -28.69 -18.46 9.83
CA TRP A 231 -28.75 -19.58 8.88
C TRP A 231 -28.29 -19.21 7.45
N LYS A 232 -28.75 -18.08 6.94
CA LYS A 232 -28.37 -17.61 5.62
C LYS A 232 -26.90 -17.20 5.59
N PHE A 233 -26.45 -16.64 6.72
CA PHE A 233 -25.05 -16.27 6.92
C PHE A 233 -24.13 -17.49 7.01
N GLN A 234 -24.52 -18.56 7.71
CA GLN A 234 -23.71 -19.78 7.77
C GLN A 234 -23.49 -20.38 6.38
N ARG A 235 -24.52 -20.39 5.53
CA ARG A 235 -24.42 -20.84 4.14
C ARG A 235 -23.47 -19.95 3.34
N PHE A 236 -23.62 -18.64 3.48
CA PHE A 236 -22.73 -17.66 2.85
C PHE A 236 -21.28 -17.86 3.31
N ALA A 237 -21.04 -17.92 4.61
CA ALA A 237 -19.71 -18.16 5.17
C ALA A 237 -19.11 -19.49 4.70
N ALA A 238 -19.91 -20.55 4.64
CA ALA A 238 -19.47 -21.85 4.14
C ALA A 238 -19.02 -21.79 2.67
N ILE A 239 -19.76 -21.10 1.80
CA ILE A 239 -19.40 -20.93 0.38
C ILE A 239 -18.12 -20.12 0.26
N CYS A 240 -18.02 -18.99 0.99
CA CYS A 240 -16.83 -18.15 1.01
C CYS A 240 -15.61 -18.94 1.50
N VAL A 241 -15.74 -19.67 2.60
CA VAL A 241 -14.69 -20.50 3.17
C VAL A 241 -14.27 -21.60 2.21
N LEU A 242 -15.21 -22.31 1.60
CA LEU A 242 -14.89 -23.38 0.63
C LEU A 242 -14.17 -22.86 -0.60
N THR A 243 -14.57 -21.69 -1.11
CA THR A 243 -13.89 -21.05 -2.26
C THR A 243 -12.48 -20.56 -1.93
N VAL A 244 -12.20 -20.26 -0.68
CA VAL A 244 -10.86 -19.79 -0.23
C VAL A 244 -10.01 -20.93 0.28
N LEU A 245 -10.59 -21.93 1.00
CA LEU A 245 -9.82 -22.96 1.69
C LEU A 245 -8.98 -23.79 0.75
N LEU A 246 -9.50 -24.23 -0.38
CA LEU A 246 -8.74 -25.09 -1.28
C LEU A 246 -7.53 -24.37 -1.86
N PRO A 247 -7.65 -23.18 -2.49
CA PRO A 247 -6.50 -22.41 -2.92
C PRO A 247 -5.54 -22.06 -1.77
N SER A 248 -6.08 -21.66 -0.61
CA SER A 248 -5.25 -21.30 0.53
C SER A 248 -4.49 -22.49 1.12
N ALA A 249 -5.09 -23.67 1.16
CA ALA A 249 -4.42 -24.89 1.60
C ALA A 249 -3.28 -25.29 0.65
N LEU A 250 -3.52 -25.19 -0.66
CA LEU A 250 -2.47 -25.43 -1.67
C LEU A 250 -1.34 -24.39 -1.56
N ALA A 251 -1.69 -23.12 -1.36
CA ALA A 251 -0.72 -22.05 -1.17
C ALA A 251 0.10 -22.24 0.12
N LEU A 252 -0.54 -22.59 1.23
CA LEU A 252 0.12 -22.92 2.50
C LEU A 252 1.04 -24.13 2.36
N HIS A 253 0.57 -25.19 1.71
CA HIS A 253 1.39 -26.39 1.46
C HIS A 253 2.62 -26.02 0.64
N SER A 254 2.45 -25.23 -0.44
CA SER A 254 3.55 -24.79 -1.28
C SER A 254 4.54 -23.88 -0.53
N PHE A 255 4.01 -22.94 0.27
CA PHE A 255 4.84 -22.09 1.14
C PHE A 255 5.62 -22.93 2.15
N TRP A 256 4.96 -23.88 2.79
CA TRP A 256 5.60 -24.73 3.79
C TRP A 256 6.64 -25.68 3.19
N ALA A 257 6.35 -26.25 2.03
CA ALA A 257 7.30 -27.07 1.28
C ALA A 257 8.52 -26.26 0.82
N SER A 258 8.31 -25.05 0.29
CA SER A 258 9.38 -24.16 -0.15
C SER A 258 10.20 -23.61 1.02
N SER A 259 9.58 -23.27 2.14
CA SER A 259 10.29 -22.79 3.33
C SER A 259 11.20 -23.86 3.94
N ARG A 260 10.80 -25.15 3.87
CA ARG A 260 11.67 -26.25 4.29
C ARG A 260 12.87 -26.45 3.38
N VAL A 261 12.71 -26.21 2.07
CA VAL A 261 13.77 -26.49 1.09
C VAL A 261 14.71 -25.29 0.90
N HIS A 262 14.21 -24.06 0.94
CA HIS A 262 14.97 -22.87 0.54
C HIS A 262 15.02 -21.76 1.59
N GLY A 263 13.94 -21.46 2.32
CA GLY A 263 13.87 -20.32 3.22
C GLY A 263 14.87 -20.40 4.37
N TYR A 264 14.88 -21.49 5.06
CA TYR A 264 15.77 -21.71 6.21
C TYR A 264 17.26 -21.77 5.83
N ASN A 265 17.57 -22.33 4.66
CA ASN A 265 18.96 -22.48 4.22
C ASN A 265 19.52 -21.18 3.63
N THR A 266 18.71 -20.39 2.92
CA THR A 266 19.18 -19.14 2.30
C THR A 266 19.45 -18.09 3.38
N GLU A 267 18.57 -17.97 4.35
CA GLU A 267 18.71 -17.01 5.45
C GLU A 267 19.84 -17.40 6.41
N LYS A 268 19.93 -18.67 6.76
CA LYS A 268 21.05 -19.22 7.51
C LYS A 268 22.38 -19.04 6.78
N HIS A 269 22.38 -19.22 5.47
CA HIS A 269 23.55 -19.01 4.64
C HIS A 269 24.00 -17.55 4.58
N TRP A 270 23.06 -16.59 4.56
CA TRP A 270 23.35 -15.15 4.61
C TRP A 270 23.90 -14.73 5.98
N LEU A 271 23.33 -15.28 7.06
CA LEU A 271 23.81 -15.07 8.42
C LEU A 271 25.21 -15.69 8.63
N GLU A 272 25.42 -16.91 8.13
CA GLU A 272 26.71 -17.61 8.21
C GLU A 272 27.81 -16.91 7.39
N LYS A 273 27.45 -16.26 6.30
CA LYS A 273 28.39 -15.45 5.48
C LYS A 273 28.64 -14.05 6.05
N GLY A 274 27.96 -13.66 7.10
CA GLY A 274 28.04 -12.30 7.65
C GLY A 274 27.45 -11.23 6.73
N GLU A 275 26.65 -11.64 5.73
CA GLU A 275 26.02 -10.73 4.77
C GLU A 275 24.75 -10.05 5.34
N ALA A 276 24.20 -10.57 6.44
CA ALA A 276 23.11 -9.96 7.17
C ALA A 276 23.41 -9.96 8.69
N PRO A 277 23.42 -8.81 9.33
CA PRO A 277 23.59 -8.75 10.76
C PRO A 277 22.37 -9.32 11.47
N ASP A 278 22.60 -10.09 12.53
CA ASP A 278 21.57 -10.60 13.39
C ASP A 278 20.83 -9.45 14.07
N MET A 279 19.52 -9.31 13.83
CA MET A 279 18.69 -8.29 14.48
C MET A 279 18.07 -8.87 15.74
N SER A 280 18.30 -8.20 16.87
CA SER A 280 17.68 -8.57 18.14
C SER A 280 16.25 -8.05 18.23
N TYR A 281 15.43 -8.65 19.10
CA TYR A 281 14.08 -8.14 19.39
C TYR A 281 14.07 -6.68 19.83
N SER A 282 15.12 -6.21 20.51
CA SER A 282 15.27 -4.79 20.88
C SER A 282 15.44 -3.89 19.65
N ASP A 283 15.99 -4.42 18.56
CA ASP A 283 16.15 -3.67 17.31
C ASP A 283 14.79 -3.45 16.62
N ILE A 284 13.84 -4.34 16.84
CA ILE A 284 12.49 -4.24 16.30
C ILE A 284 11.64 -3.25 17.09
N LEU A 285 11.70 -3.34 18.41
CA LEU A 285 10.74 -2.68 19.31
C LEU A 285 11.15 -1.26 19.70
N LEU A 286 12.45 -0.94 19.68
CA LEU A 286 12.96 0.31 20.22
C LEU A 286 13.53 1.23 19.14
N VAL A 287 13.06 2.46 19.13
CA VAL A 287 13.70 3.55 18.36
C VAL A 287 15.09 3.78 18.92
N LYS A 288 16.10 3.86 18.06
CA LYS A 288 17.51 3.98 18.42
C LYS A 288 18.06 5.35 18.08
N ARG A 289 19.07 5.77 18.85
CA ARG A 289 19.82 6.99 18.52
C ARG A 289 20.48 6.90 17.12
N THR A 290 20.86 5.71 16.70
CA THR A 290 21.40 5.45 15.36
C THR A 290 20.41 5.76 14.24
N ASP A 291 19.10 5.73 14.50
CA ASP A 291 18.08 6.07 13.49
C ASP A 291 18.22 7.53 12.99
N LEU A 292 18.81 8.42 13.80
CA LEU A 292 19.11 9.78 13.37
C LEU A 292 20.12 9.84 12.21
N GLN A 293 20.95 8.80 12.04
CA GLN A 293 21.89 8.72 10.93
C GLN A 293 21.16 8.46 9.60
N LEU A 294 20.00 7.79 9.61
CA LEU A 294 19.17 7.60 8.43
C LEU A 294 18.74 8.94 7.82
N PHE A 295 18.48 9.95 8.67
CA PHE A 295 18.14 11.30 8.21
C PHE A 295 19.35 12.05 7.63
N ARG A 296 20.54 11.73 8.09
CA ARG A 296 21.78 12.36 7.59
C ARG A 296 22.22 11.80 6.24
N ALA A 297 22.09 10.48 6.08
CA ALA A 297 22.60 9.78 4.89
C ALA A 297 21.69 8.60 4.52
N PRO A 298 20.45 8.87 4.06
CA PRO A 298 19.46 7.82 3.80
C PRO A 298 19.92 6.81 2.76
N GLU A 299 20.79 7.22 1.86
CA GLU A 299 21.31 6.38 0.79
C GLU A 299 22.33 5.33 1.24
N TYR A 300 23.00 5.53 2.35
CA TYR A 300 24.10 4.66 2.78
C TYR A 300 23.66 3.58 3.79
N PHE A 301 22.39 3.54 4.15
CA PHE A 301 21.89 2.67 5.22
C PHE A 301 22.28 1.18 5.03
N LYS A 302 22.26 0.66 3.80
CA LYS A 302 22.67 -0.74 3.53
C LYS A 302 24.14 -0.98 3.83
N ARG A 303 25.02 -0.05 3.42
CA ARG A 303 26.45 -0.13 3.69
C ARG A 303 26.72 -0.05 5.19
N GLU A 304 26.03 0.83 5.89
CA GLU A 304 26.18 0.99 7.33
C GLU A 304 25.70 -0.23 8.10
N ILE A 305 24.60 -0.86 7.67
CA ILE A 305 24.15 -2.13 8.28
C ILE A 305 25.19 -3.23 8.08
N LEU A 306 25.77 -3.35 6.88
CA LEU A 306 26.85 -4.33 6.62
C LEU A 306 28.11 -4.03 7.45
N GLN A 307 28.31 -2.77 7.87
CA GLN A 307 29.39 -2.38 8.77
C GLN A 307 29.03 -2.54 10.26
N GLY A 308 27.91 -3.19 10.59
CA GLY A 308 27.47 -3.45 11.95
C GLY A 308 26.65 -2.37 12.61
N HIS A 309 26.25 -1.31 11.89
CA HIS A 309 25.31 -0.32 12.40
C HIS A 309 23.92 -0.92 12.54
N ARG A 310 23.27 -0.71 13.67
CA ARG A 310 21.94 -1.25 13.95
C ARG A 310 20.91 -0.13 14.03
N TYR A 311 19.92 -0.19 13.17
CA TYR A 311 18.78 0.71 13.12
C TYR A 311 17.55 0.05 13.71
N SER A 312 16.58 0.86 14.15
CA SER A 312 15.30 0.34 14.56
C SER A 312 14.48 -0.06 13.32
N TYR A 313 13.60 -1.02 13.54
CA TYR A 313 12.65 -1.43 12.52
C TYR A 313 11.74 -0.28 12.07
N LEU A 314 11.27 0.54 13.03
CA LEU A 314 10.48 1.73 12.74
C LEU A 314 11.26 2.75 11.91
N GLY A 315 12.52 2.98 12.22
CA GLY A 315 13.39 3.88 11.46
C GLY A 315 13.58 3.43 10.02
N LEU A 316 13.83 2.14 9.80
CA LEU A 316 13.98 1.56 8.47
C LEU A 316 12.67 1.60 7.66
N VAL A 317 11.54 1.34 8.31
CA VAL A 317 10.22 1.44 7.67
C VAL A 317 9.93 2.87 7.27
N HIS A 318 10.16 3.82 8.16
CA HIS A 318 9.99 5.25 7.87
C HIS A 318 10.85 5.67 6.67
N LEU A 319 12.14 5.30 6.67
CA LEU A 319 13.03 5.52 5.54
C LEU A 319 12.43 5.00 4.22
N GLY A 320 12.00 3.75 4.21
CA GLY A 320 11.50 3.10 2.99
C GLY A 320 10.13 3.61 2.53
N ILE A 321 9.33 4.23 3.40
CA ILE A 321 8.05 4.87 3.01
C ILE A 321 8.30 6.15 2.21
N PHE A 322 9.23 6.99 2.69
CA PHE A 322 9.42 8.36 2.22
C PHE A 322 10.62 8.55 1.30
N THR A 323 11.36 7.49 0.96
CA THR A 323 12.52 7.59 0.08
C THR A 323 12.59 6.47 -0.95
N ASP A 324 13.32 6.69 -2.03
CA ASP A 324 13.74 5.65 -2.97
C ASP A 324 15.04 4.99 -2.48
N THR A 325 14.95 4.22 -1.40
CA THR A 325 16.10 3.55 -0.78
C THR A 325 16.84 2.58 -1.70
N MET A 326 16.15 2.08 -2.71
CA MET A 326 16.72 1.10 -3.66
C MET A 326 17.25 1.77 -4.93
N ASN A 327 17.10 3.10 -5.03
CA ASN A 327 17.52 3.87 -6.21
C ASN A 327 16.90 3.35 -7.53
N LEU A 328 15.66 2.86 -7.47
CA LEU A 328 15.02 2.17 -8.59
C LEU A 328 14.67 3.12 -9.74
N PHE A 329 14.33 4.37 -9.43
CA PHE A 329 14.00 5.38 -10.42
C PHE A 329 15.23 6.18 -10.94
N GLN A 330 16.42 5.86 -10.44
CA GLN A 330 17.66 6.58 -10.82
C GLN A 330 18.55 5.79 -11.76
N VAL A 331 18.21 4.55 -12.10
CA VAL A 331 19.03 3.72 -12.98
C VAL A 331 18.96 4.26 -14.40
N LEU A 332 20.00 4.98 -14.80
CA LEU A 332 20.16 5.54 -16.16
C LEU A 332 20.70 4.53 -17.16
N THR A 333 21.23 3.42 -16.69
CA THR A 333 21.81 2.34 -17.51
C THR A 333 21.17 1.04 -17.15
N VAL A 334 20.78 0.25 -18.15
CA VAL A 334 20.32 -1.13 -17.92
C VAL A 334 21.46 -1.89 -17.23
N PRO A 335 21.27 -2.36 -16.01
CA PRO A 335 22.33 -3.10 -15.32
C PRO A 335 22.63 -4.38 -16.08
N GLN A 336 23.86 -4.54 -16.51
CA GLN A 336 24.25 -5.72 -17.29
C GLN A 336 24.27 -7.03 -16.49
N HIS A 337 24.32 -6.97 -15.15
CA HIS A 337 24.29 -8.16 -14.28
C HIS A 337 23.56 -7.89 -12.96
N PHE A 338 22.40 -8.48 -12.80
CA PHE A 338 21.67 -8.55 -11.54
C PHE A 338 21.83 -9.93 -10.89
N GLY A 339 23.05 -10.26 -10.49
CA GLY A 339 23.30 -11.50 -9.75
C GLY A 339 23.67 -11.29 -8.28
N SER A 340 23.87 -10.05 -7.87
CA SER A 340 24.20 -9.69 -6.50
C SER A 340 23.39 -8.47 -6.09
N VAL A 341 23.08 -8.38 -4.81
CA VAL A 341 22.42 -7.23 -4.19
C VAL A 341 23.02 -5.94 -4.75
N LEU A 342 22.25 -5.20 -5.54
CA LEU A 342 22.67 -3.91 -6.07
C LEU A 342 22.98 -2.99 -4.90
N ILE A 343 24.25 -2.82 -4.63
CA ILE A 343 24.73 -1.59 -4.01
C ILE A 343 24.67 -0.58 -5.13
N PRO A 344 23.79 0.44 -5.08
CA PRO A 344 23.72 1.43 -6.14
C PRO A 344 25.13 1.98 -6.35
N ASP A 345 25.61 2.01 -7.59
CA ASP A 345 26.89 2.61 -7.89
C ASP A 345 26.84 4.07 -7.43
N GLN A 346 27.69 4.42 -6.48
CA GLN A 346 27.76 5.77 -5.90
C GLN A 346 27.99 6.84 -6.97
N LYS A 347 28.58 6.46 -8.11
CA LYS A 347 28.84 7.35 -9.23
C LYS A 347 27.59 7.72 -10.05
N ALA A 348 26.54 6.88 -10.02
CA ALA A 348 25.29 7.12 -10.75
C ALA A 348 24.33 8.05 -9.98
N ARG A 349 24.60 8.33 -8.70
CA ARG A 349 23.75 9.18 -7.87
C ARG A 349 23.93 10.65 -8.18
N GLN A 350 22.81 11.30 -8.39
CA GLN A 350 22.80 12.76 -8.52
C GLN A 350 22.90 13.38 -7.13
N PRO A 351 23.93 14.21 -6.83
CA PRO A 351 24.17 14.75 -5.47
C PRO A 351 22.99 15.53 -4.89
N TRP A 352 22.15 16.13 -5.73
CA TRP A 352 20.97 16.90 -5.31
C TRP A 352 19.83 16.04 -4.75
N LYS A 353 19.82 14.73 -5.03
CA LYS A 353 18.73 13.85 -4.53
C LYS A 353 18.84 13.55 -3.04
N THR A 354 20.05 13.50 -2.48
CA THR A 354 20.25 13.31 -1.04
C THR A 354 19.50 14.34 -0.19
N PRO A 355 19.66 15.67 -0.41
CA PRO A 355 18.91 16.65 0.36
C PRO A 355 17.39 16.56 0.13
N VAL A 356 16.94 16.20 -1.06
CA VAL A 356 15.51 15.99 -1.34
C VAL A 356 14.96 14.82 -0.52
N MET A 357 15.67 13.70 -0.45
CA MET A 357 15.32 12.55 0.38
C MET A 357 15.29 12.91 1.88
N GLN A 358 16.29 13.68 2.34
CA GLN A 358 16.34 14.16 3.73
C GLN A 358 15.10 15.01 4.07
N VAL A 359 14.74 15.95 3.21
CA VAL A 359 13.54 16.79 3.42
C VAL A 359 12.27 15.95 3.39
N SER A 360 12.13 15.00 2.46
CA SER A 360 11.00 14.08 2.42
C SER A 360 10.87 13.28 3.73
N MET A 361 11.97 12.75 4.23
CA MET A 361 11.97 12.03 5.53
C MET A 361 11.58 12.92 6.70
N CYS A 362 12.14 14.13 6.78
CA CYS A 362 11.83 15.07 7.87
C CYS A 362 10.34 15.44 7.89
N LEU A 363 9.76 15.74 6.74
CA LEU A 363 8.32 15.99 6.63
C LEU A 363 7.50 14.71 6.91
N GLY A 364 8.02 13.57 6.49
CA GLY A 364 7.43 12.26 6.74
C GLY A 364 7.25 11.95 8.22
N VAL A 365 8.08 12.53 9.11
CA VAL A 365 7.92 12.37 10.58
C VAL A 365 6.55 12.82 11.05
N ILE A 366 6.04 13.94 10.50
CA ILE A 366 4.72 14.47 10.86
C ILE A 366 3.64 13.42 10.55
N TRP A 367 3.70 12.83 9.37
CA TRP A 367 2.75 11.80 8.93
C TRP A 367 2.88 10.51 9.73
N THR A 368 4.11 10.10 10.06
CA THR A 368 4.36 8.93 10.90
C THR A 368 3.81 9.12 12.32
N VAL A 369 4.02 10.29 12.94
CA VAL A 369 3.45 10.59 14.26
C VAL A 369 1.92 10.58 14.22
N LEU A 370 1.32 11.16 13.17
CA LEU A 370 -0.13 11.12 12.98
C LEU A 370 -0.66 9.69 12.85
N VAL A 371 0.03 8.82 12.14
CA VAL A 371 -0.32 7.38 12.04
C VAL A 371 -0.23 6.72 13.41
N LEU A 372 0.85 6.94 14.16
CA LEU A 372 1.05 6.33 15.48
C LEU A 372 -0.02 6.74 16.50
N VAL A 373 -0.61 7.95 16.36
CA VAL A 373 -1.70 8.42 17.21
C VAL A 373 -3.06 7.93 16.70
N SER A 374 -3.30 8.04 15.39
CA SER A 374 -4.62 7.81 14.81
C SER A 374 -4.97 6.32 14.67
N VAL A 375 -3.99 5.45 14.42
CA VAL A 375 -4.25 4.01 14.21
C VAL A 375 -4.79 3.35 15.49
N PRO A 376 -4.19 3.53 16.69
CA PRO A 376 -4.78 3.00 17.92
C PRO A 376 -6.19 3.54 18.18
N TRP A 377 -6.44 4.82 17.90
CA TRP A 377 -7.74 5.42 18.03
C TRP A 377 -8.76 4.79 17.08
N SER A 378 -8.42 4.72 15.80
CA SER A 378 -9.29 4.10 14.77
C SER A 378 -9.58 2.63 15.07
N LEU A 379 -8.59 1.89 15.57
CA LEU A 379 -8.79 0.49 15.99
C LEU A 379 -9.72 0.38 17.20
N PHE A 380 -9.58 1.24 18.18
CA PHE A 380 -10.47 1.26 19.34
C PHE A 380 -11.92 1.50 18.90
N GLU A 381 -12.16 2.49 18.01
CA GLU A 381 -13.47 2.74 17.44
C GLU A 381 -13.98 1.54 16.63
N ALA A 382 -13.13 0.95 15.78
CA ALA A 382 -13.49 -0.20 14.96
C ALA A 382 -13.88 -1.41 15.82
N PHE A 383 -13.15 -1.71 16.90
CA PHE A 383 -13.49 -2.77 17.83
C PHE A 383 -14.79 -2.49 18.57
N ARG A 384 -15.01 -1.26 19.02
CA ARG A 384 -16.28 -0.86 19.62
C ARG A 384 -17.44 -1.04 18.64
N ASN A 385 -17.29 -0.56 17.41
CA ASN A 385 -18.30 -0.69 16.37
C ASN A 385 -18.52 -2.16 15.96
N LEU A 386 -17.47 -2.99 16.02
CA LEU A 386 -17.57 -4.43 15.81
C LEU A 386 -18.45 -5.10 16.88
N ILE A 387 -18.24 -4.77 18.14
CA ILE A 387 -19.05 -5.27 19.27
C ILE A 387 -20.50 -4.79 19.14
N ASP A 388 -20.69 -3.51 18.81
CA ASP A 388 -22.00 -2.88 18.61
C ASP A 388 -22.67 -3.28 17.28
N ARG A 389 -21.99 -4.06 16.42
CA ARG A 389 -22.45 -4.49 15.10
C ARG A 389 -22.79 -3.34 14.14
N LYS A 390 -22.05 -2.24 14.25
CA LYS A 390 -22.27 -1.00 13.49
C LYS A 390 -21.04 -0.62 12.63
N LEU A 391 -20.36 -1.63 12.09
CA LEU A 391 -19.16 -1.39 11.29
C LEU A 391 -19.44 -0.47 10.10
N ASN A 392 -18.59 0.51 9.94
CA ASN A 392 -18.53 1.37 8.76
C ASN A 392 -17.33 0.99 7.86
N ARG A 393 -17.20 1.63 6.72
CA ARG A 393 -16.13 1.36 5.75
C ARG A 393 -14.72 1.59 6.30
N GLU A 394 -14.56 2.57 7.17
CA GLU A 394 -13.28 2.86 7.81
C GLU A 394 -12.89 1.75 8.79
N ASP A 395 -13.85 1.31 9.61
CA ASP A 395 -13.64 0.21 10.56
C ASP A 395 -13.20 -1.06 9.83
N VAL A 396 -13.86 -1.39 8.72
CA VAL A 396 -13.49 -2.53 7.85
C VAL A 396 -12.07 -2.37 7.33
N THR A 397 -11.74 -1.18 6.83
CA THR A 397 -10.40 -0.90 6.30
C THR A 397 -9.34 -0.97 7.39
N ALA A 398 -9.62 -0.44 8.59
CA ALA A 398 -8.72 -0.49 9.74
C ALA A 398 -8.47 -1.93 10.21
N ILE A 399 -9.52 -2.76 10.32
CA ILE A 399 -9.41 -4.17 10.71
C ILE A 399 -8.58 -4.96 9.70
N LEU A 400 -8.83 -4.79 8.40
CA LEU A 400 -8.04 -5.45 7.35
C LEU A 400 -6.58 -4.97 7.36
N GLY A 401 -6.35 -3.66 7.51
CA GLY A 401 -5.01 -3.10 7.55
C GLY A 401 -4.19 -3.62 8.73
N ILE A 402 -4.77 -3.66 9.92
CA ILE A 402 -4.07 -4.15 11.11
C ILE A 402 -3.84 -5.67 11.04
N ALA A 403 -4.80 -6.44 10.53
CA ALA A 403 -4.62 -7.88 10.34
C ALA A 403 -3.46 -8.17 9.39
N PHE A 404 -3.37 -7.43 8.29
CA PHE A 404 -2.27 -7.54 7.34
C PHE A 404 -0.94 -7.14 7.99
N PHE A 405 -0.92 -6.03 8.72
CA PHE A 405 0.27 -5.57 9.43
C PHE A 405 0.75 -6.59 10.47
N LEU A 406 -0.16 -7.12 11.29
CA LEU A 406 0.19 -8.08 12.33
C LEU A 406 0.78 -9.38 11.74
N VAL A 407 0.23 -9.87 10.64
CA VAL A 407 0.76 -11.10 10.00
C VAL A 407 2.13 -10.81 9.37
N VAL A 408 2.23 -9.77 8.56
CA VAL A 408 3.44 -9.54 7.76
C VAL A 408 4.57 -8.94 8.59
N PHE A 409 4.24 -8.09 9.57
CA PHE A 409 5.22 -7.28 10.29
C PHE A 409 5.55 -7.78 11.68
N VAL A 410 4.65 -8.57 12.28
CA VAL A 410 4.85 -9.13 13.61
C VAL A 410 5.06 -10.63 13.54
N LEU A 411 4.09 -11.37 12.99
CA LEU A 411 4.12 -12.84 13.01
C LEU A 411 5.26 -13.42 12.17
N ILE A 412 5.42 -12.95 10.92
CA ILE A 412 6.48 -13.47 10.03
C ILE A 412 7.88 -13.20 10.60
N PRO A 413 8.23 -11.97 11.05
CA PRO A 413 9.51 -11.74 11.71
C PRO A 413 9.73 -12.56 12.99
N PHE A 414 8.68 -12.77 13.79
CA PHE A 414 8.78 -13.59 15.00
C PHE A 414 9.03 -15.07 14.71
N VAL A 415 8.42 -15.60 13.66
CA VAL A 415 8.58 -17.02 13.25
C VAL A 415 9.94 -17.24 12.62
N HIS A 416 10.46 -16.24 11.91
CA HIS A 416 11.76 -16.27 11.23
C HIS A 416 12.82 -15.46 11.98
N ALA A 417 12.87 -15.59 13.30
CA ALA A 417 13.84 -14.89 14.14
C ALA A 417 15.28 -15.08 13.61
N GLY A 418 15.92 -14.00 13.19
CA GLY A 418 17.24 -13.97 12.56
C GLY A 418 17.26 -13.54 11.09
N ALA A 419 16.14 -13.63 10.38
CA ALA A 419 16.02 -13.22 8.96
C ALA A 419 15.36 -11.86 8.77
N LEU A 420 15.30 -11.07 9.79
CA LEU A 420 14.52 -9.81 9.85
C LEU A 420 14.96 -8.75 8.84
N PHE A 421 16.19 -8.83 8.37
CA PHE A 421 16.74 -7.84 7.45
C PHE A 421 15.96 -7.67 6.15
N GLY A 422 15.39 -8.75 5.60
CA GLY A 422 14.57 -8.70 4.38
C GLY A 422 13.15 -8.18 4.57
N TYR A 423 12.61 -8.19 5.80
CA TYR A 423 11.20 -7.91 6.09
C TYR A 423 10.90 -6.48 6.53
N TRP A 424 11.91 -5.61 6.67
CA TRP A 424 11.71 -4.21 7.05
C TRP A 424 11.15 -3.34 5.91
N THR A 425 11.09 -3.84 4.69
CA THR A 425 10.68 -3.05 3.52
C THR A 425 9.18 -2.74 3.55
N PRO A 426 8.76 -1.47 3.56
CA PRO A 426 7.34 -1.09 3.66
C PRO A 426 6.50 -1.53 2.45
N ARG A 427 7.12 -1.98 1.35
CA ARG A 427 6.43 -2.61 0.22
C ARG A 427 5.56 -3.80 0.65
N LEU A 428 6.01 -4.52 1.69
CA LEU A 428 5.31 -5.69 2.18
C LEU A 428 4.01 -5.35 2.91
N ILE A 429 3.87 -4.10 3.38
CA ILE A 429 2.71 -3.64 4.17
C ILE A 429 1.90 -2.56 3.45
N LEU A 430 2.02 -2.40 2.14
CA LEU A 430 1.27 -1.38 1.37
C LEU A 430 -0.24 -1.36 1.68
N PRO A 431 -0.97 -2.49 1.79
CA PRO A 431 -2.37 -2.48 2.21
C PRO A 431 -2.58 -1.86 3.59
N ALA A 432 -1.71 -2.19 4.55
CA ALA A 432 -1.77 -1.61 5.89
C ALA A 432 -1.48 -0.10 5.86
N LEU A 433 -0.51 0.36 5.07
CA LEU A 433 -0.21 1.79 4.92
C LEU A 433 -1.39 2.58 4.39
N LEU A 434 -2.11 2.07 3.38
CA LEU A 434 -3.32 2.72 2.87
C LEU A 434 -4.37 2.88 3.98
N SER A 435 -4.57 1.84 4.80
CA SER A 435 -5.49 1.86 5.93
C SER A 435 -5.04 2.84 7.02
N PHE A 436 -3.75 2.87 7.33
CA PHE A 436 -3.18 3.71 8.37
C PHE A 436 -3.23 5.20 7.98
N TYR A 437 -2.93 5.54 6.74
CA TYR A 437 -3.08 6.92 6.26
C TYR A 437 -4.54 7.33 6.13
N LEU A 438 -5.45 6.42 5.75
CA LEU A 438 -6.88 6.71 5.83
C LEU A 438 -7.29 7.08 7.26
N ALA A 439 -6.86 6.30 8.26
CA ALA A 439 -7.12 6.59 9.68
C ALA A 439 -6.51 7.94 10.09
N ALA A 440 -5.27 8.24 9.66
CA ALA A 440 -4.61 9.50 9.98
C ALA A 440 -5.34 10.72 9.41
N PHE A 441 -5.71 10.69 8.13
CA PHE A 441 -6.45 11.80 7.51
C PHE A 441 -7.88 11.91 8.04
N SER A 442 -8.53 10.79 8.36
CA SER A 442 -9.85 10.80 9.01
C SER A 442 -9.78 11.42 10.41
N PHE A 443 -8.76 11.08 11.20
CA PHE A 443 -8.50 11.68 12.50
C PHE A 443 -8.24 13.20 12.38
N ILE A 444 -7.45 13.62 11.40
CA ILE A 444 -7.24 15.05 11.12
C ILE A 444 -8.57 15.73 10.83
N ASP A 445 -9.42 15.15 9.99
CA ASP A 445 -10.70 15.73 9.59
C ASP A 445 -11.67 15.88 10.79
N THR A 446 -11.73 14.86 11.64
CA THR A 446 -12.69 14.81 12.76
C THR A 446 -12.21 15.53 14.00
N GLU A 447 -10.95 15.35 14.39
CA GLU A 447 -10.43 15.78 15.69
C GLU A 447 -9.59 17.06 15.61
N ILE A 448 -8.85 17.27 14.52
CA ILE A 448 -7.97 18.45 14.39
C ILE A 448 -8.67 19.59 13.67
N VAL A 449 -9.22 19.31 12.50
CA VAL A 449 -9.83 20.36 11.65
C VAL A 449 -11.17 20.83 12.21
N ARG A 450 -12.01 19.92 12.67
CA ARG A 450 -13.34 20.19 13.25
C ARG A 450 -14.16 21.23 12.47
N GLY A 451 -14.02 21.25 11.13
CA GLY A 451 -14.69 22.21 10.25
C GLY A 451 -13.93 23.51 9.99
N SER A 452 -12.73 23.70 10.57
CA SER A 452 -11.89 24.88 10.32
C SER A 452 -11.27 24.85 8.91
N THR A 453 -11.74 25.71 8.02
CA THR A 453 -11.20 25.83 6.66
C THR A 453 -9.71 26.21 6.62
N PRO A 454 -9.20 27.15 7.43
CA PRO A 454 -7.76 27.48 7.44
C PRO A 454 -6.89 26.28 7.78
N ILE A 455 -7.27 25.50 8.80
CA ILE A 455 -6.50 24.30 9.19
C ILE A 455 -6.54 23.25 8.07
N ALA A 456 -7.71 23.03 7.45
CA ALA A 456 -7.82 22.12 6.32
C ALA A 456 -6.93 22.53 5.13
N CYS A 457 -6.85 23.82 4.82
CA CYS A 457 -5.97 24.35 3.79
C CYS A 457 -4.49 24.18 4.15
N THR A 458 -4.11 24.34 5.41
CA THR A 458 -2.75 24.09 5.88
C THR A 458 -2.35 22.62 5.70
N VAL A 459 -3.24 21.68 6.04
CA VAL A 459 -3.01 20.25 5.84
C VAL A 459 -2.85 19.93 4.34
N LEU A 460 -3.70 20.50 3.48
CA LEU A 460 -3.57 20.34 2.04
C LEU A 460 -2.24 20.90 1.53
N LEU A 461 -1.83 22.07 1.99
CA LEU A 461 -0.55 22.66 1.61
C LEU A 461 0.64 21.77 2.00
N LEU A 462 0.64 21.24 3.23
CA LEU A 462 1.66 20.29 3.69
C LEU A 462 1.70 19.03 2.83
N ALA A 463 0.53 18.46 2.48
CA ALA A 463 0.43 17.31 1.60
C ALA A 463 0.95 17.62 0.18
N LEU A 464 0.67 18.81 -0.36
CA LEU A 464 1.15 19.25 -1.68
C LEU A 464 2.66 19.50 -1.67
N ILE A 465 3.23 20.06 -0.60
CA ILE A 465 4.67 20.22 -0.44
C ILE A 465 5.35 18.85 -0.41
N GLN A 466 4.86 17.93 0.39
CA GLN A 466 5.36 16.55 0.44
C GLN A 466 5.29 15.90 -0.95
N CYS A 467 4.14 15.98 -1.61
CA CYS A 467 3.91 15.47 -2.97
C CYS A 467 4.91 16.06 -3.99
N GLY A 468 5.15 17.38 -3.95
CA GLY A 468 6.12 18.03 -4.82
C GLY A 468 7.55 17.54 -4.62
N ILE A 469 7.96 17.35 -3.36
CA ILE A 469 9.28 16.81 -3.00
C ILE A 469 9.41 15.37 -3.49
N GLU A 470 8.38 14.54 -3.26
CA GLU A 470 8.35 13.15 -3.69
C GLU A 470 8.36 13.02 -5.21
N ALA A 471 7.60 13.84 -5.92
CA ALA A 471 7.62 13.89 -7.38
C ALA A 471 9.01 14.23 -7.92
N VAL A 472 9.68 15.24 -7.35
CA VAL A 472 11.06 15.60 -7.71
C VAL A 472 12.04 14.47 -7.40
N MET A 473 11.90 13.79 -6.29
CA MET A 473 12.74 12.65 -5.94
C MET A 473 12.59 11.47 -6.93
N LEU A 474 11.37 11.24 -7.41
CA LEU A 474 11.02 10.13 -8.29
C LEU A 474 11.33 10.39 -9.77
N THR A 475 11.58 11.62 -10.17
CA THR A 475 12.02 11.99 -11.54
C THR A 475 13.53 12.13 -11.64
#